data_8062a052fedca04ce5fc33344eb13de6
#
_entry.id   8062a052fedca04ce5fc33344eb13de6
#
_cell.length_a   1.000
_cell.length_b   1.000
_cell.length_c   1.000
_cell.angle_alpha   90.00
_cell.angle_beta   90.00
_cell.angle_gamma   90.00
#
_symmetry.space_group_name_H-M   'P 1'
#
loop_
_entity.id
_entity.type
_entity.pdbx_description
1 polymer ?
#
loop_
_entity_poly.entity_id
_entity_poly.type
_entity_poly.pdbx_seq_one_letter_code
_entity_poly.pdbx_strand_id
1 'polypeptide(L)'
;MKQKKLMLLGGLRYLLPVIEEAHKLGAYVITADYLPDNIAHKYSDEYCNVSIIDKDAVLAKAIELEIDGILSHAVDPGVVSAAYVAEQMG
;
A
#
# COMPACT_ATOMS: atom_id res chain seq x y z
N MET A 1 -6.38 2.67 -21.35
CA MET A 1 -7.05 2.27 -20.10
C MET A 1 -6.33 2.87 -18.90
N LYS A 2 -7.09 3.24 -17.89
CA LYS A 2 -6.51 3.81 -16.69
C LYS A 2 -5.75 2.72 -15.92
N GLN A 3 -4.53 3.04 -15.50
CA GLN A 3 -3.71 2.15 -14.70
C GLN A 3 -4.32 1.95 -13.31
N LYS A 4 -4.37 0.72 -12.83
CA LYS A 4 -4.85 0.43 -11.48
C LYS A 4 -3.84 0.87 -10.44
N LYS A 5 -4.31 1.47 -9.35
CA LYS A 5 -3.47 1.89 -8.23
C LYS A 5 -3.62 0.89 -7.08
N LEU A 6 -2.52 0.29 -6.69
CA LEU A 6 -2.48 -0.70 -5.62
C LEU A 6 -1.65 -0.14 -4.47
N MET A 7 -2.25 -0.08 -3.28
CA MET A 7 -1.54 0.35 -2.08
C MET A 7 -1.08 -0.88 -1.30
N LEU A 8 0.21 -0.94 -0.99
CA LEU A 8 0.81 -2.00 -0.19
C LEU A 8 1.20 -1.41 1.16
N LEU A 9 0.71 -1.99 2.24
CA LEU A 9 1.03 -1.53 3.58
C LEU A 9 2.32 -2.18 4.08
N GLY A 10 3.29 -1.35 4.43
CA GLY A 10 4.61 -1.77 4.87
C GLY A 10 5.68 -1.27 3.92
N GLY A 11 6.93 -1.56 4.23
CA GLY A 11 8.04 -1.09 3.42
C GLY A 11 9.24 -2.02 3.45
N LEU A 12 9.09 -3.22 3.98
CA LEU A 12 10.19 -4.14 4.15
C LEU A 12 10.44 -5.00 2.92
N ARG A 13 11.56 -5.70 2.94
CA ARG A 13 12.05 -6.47 1.80
C ARG A 13 11.06 -7.52 1.29
N TYR A 14 10.23 -8.08 2.16
CA TYR A 14 9.28 -9.11 1.75
C TYR A 14 8.22 -8.60 0.77
N LEU A 15 8.08 -7.28 0.62
CA LEU A 15 7.18 -6.69 -0.36
C LEU A 15 7.76 -6.65 -1.77
N LEU A 16 9.07 -6.83 -1.93
CA LEU A 16 9.69 -6.71 -3.26
C LEU A 16 9.09 -7.66 -4.29
N PRO A 17 8.87 -8.96 -3.97
CA PRO A 17 8.21 -9.84 -4.95
C PRO A 17 6.79 -9.40 -5.28
N VAL A 18 6.07 -8.85 -4.30
CA VAL A 18 4.70 -8.37 -4.52
C VAL A 18 4.70 -7.17 -5.47
N ILE A 19 5.64 -6.23 -5.26
CA ILE A 19 5.79 -5.07 -6.14
C ILE A 19 6.11 -5.51 -7.56
N GLU A 20 7.03 -6.47 -7.71
CA GLU A 20 7.41 -6.99 -9.02
C GLU A 20 6.21 -7.59 -9.74
N GLU A 21 5.42 -8.42 -9.05
CA GLU A 21 4.24 -9.03 -9.65
C GLU A 21 3.19 -7.97 -10.03
N ALA A 22 2.99 -6.97 -9.17
CA ALA A 22 2.06 -5.89 -9.46
C ALA A 22 2.48 -5.12 -10.70
N HIS A 23 3.77 -4.83 -10.84
CA HIS A 23 4.30 -4.15 -12.04
C HIS A 23 4.11 -4.97 -13.30
N LYS A 24 4.28 -6.30 -13.21
CA LYS A 24 4.03 -7.19 -14.36
C LYS A 24 2.59 -7.12 -14.83
N LEU A 25 1.67 -6.86 -13.91
CA LEU A 25 0.24 -6.72 -14.22
C LEU A 25 -0.12 -5.30 -14.64
N GLY A 26 0.87 -4.41 -14.70
CA GLY A 26 0.65 -3.03 -15.13
C GLY A 26 0.11 -2.11 -14.05
N ALA A 27 0.19 -2.49 -12.79
CA ALA A 27 -0.33 -1.67 -11.70
C ALA A 27 0.63 -0.54 -11.32
N TYR A 28 0.06 0.56 -10.84
CA TYR A 28 0.80 1.64 -10.20
C TYR A 28 0.87 1.30 -8.71
N VAL A 29 2.05 1.15 -8.16
CA VAL A 29 2.25 0.66 -6.80
C VAL A 29 2.59 1.78 -5.85
N ILE A 30 1.81 1.89 -4.77
CA ILE A 30 2.02 2.85 -3.69
C ILE A 30 2.38 2.06 -2.44
N THR A 31 3.56 2.30 -1.87
CA THR A 31 3.93 1.68 -0.60
C THR A 31 3.71 2.67 0.54
N ALA A 32 3.07 2.22 1.60
CA ALA A 32 2.69 3.06 2.73
C ALA A 32 3.33 2.55 4.02
N ASP A 33 4.07 3.42 4.71
CA ASP A 33 4.74 3.13 5.96
C ASP A 33 5.19 4.46 6.54
N TYR A 34 5.52 4.49 7.83
CA TYR A 34 6.01 5.72 8.45
C TYR A 34 7.54 5.83 8.42
N LEU A 35 8.24 4.82 7.90
CA LEU A 35 9.71 4.80 7.79
C LEU A 35 10.12 4.98 6.34
N PRO A 36 10.49 6.21 5.94
CA PRO A 36 10.77 6.51 4.52
C PRO A 36 11.99 5.78 3.96
N ASP A 37 12.89 5.30 4.81
CA ASP A 37 14.10 4.63 4.36
C ASP A 37 13.93 3.12 4.11
N ASN A 38 12.74 2.59 4.34
CA ASN A 38 12.50 1.17 4.09
C ASN A 38 12.67 0.85 2.60
N ILE A 39 13.26 -0.31 2.33
CA ILE A 39 13.74 -0.66 1.00
C ILE A 39 12.64 -0.73 -0.06
N ALA A 40 11.43 -1.18 0.32
CA ALA A 40 10.34 -1.34 -0.65
C ALA A 40 9.95 -0.01 -1.32
N HIS A 41 10.12 1.12 -0.61
CA HIS A 41 9.77 2.43 -1.17
C HIS A 41 10.63 2.81 -2.37
N LYS A 42 11.82 2.23 -2.50
CA LYS A 42 12.70 2.50 -3.64
C LYS A 42 12.22 1.81 -4.92
N TYR A 43 11.38 0.81 -4.79
CA TYR A 43 10.90 0.03 -5.92
C TYR A 43 9.44 0.29 -6.26
N SER A 44 8.72 1.00 -5.38
CA SER A 44 7.35 1.40 -5.66
C SER A 44 7.33 2.65 -6.55
N ASP A 45 6.17 2.92 -7.12
CA ASP A 45 5.99 4.13 -7.93
C ASP A 45 5.79 5.36 -7.06
N GLU A 46 5.24 5.17 -5.87
CA GLU A 46 4.97 6.26 -4.95
C GLU A 46 5.10 5.78 -3.51
N TYR A 47 5.64 6.66 -2.65
CA TYR A 47 5.73 6.41 -1.22
C TYR A 47 4.69 7.27 -0.49
N CYS A 48 3.93 6.64 0.39
CA CYS A 48 2.96 7.33 1.24
C CYS A 48 3.40 7.23 2.70
N ASN A 49 3.71 8.36 3.31
CA ASN A 49 4.16 8.39 4.71
C ASN A 49 2.95 8.37 5.65
N VAL A 50 2.64 7.19 6.15
CA VAL A 50 1.52 7.00 7.07
C VAL A 50 1.79 5.77 7.93
N SER A 51 1.40 5.82 9.21
CA SER A 51 1.53 4.65 10.08
C SER A 51 0.47 3.61 9.69
N ILE A 52 0.91 2.38 9.42
CA ILE A 52 0.01 1.32 8.99
C ILE A 52 -0.92 0.83 10.10
N ILE A 53 -0.65 1.18 11.35
CA ILE A 53 -1.55 0.84 12.48
C ILE A 53 -2.62 1.90 12.71
N ASP A 54 -2.49 3.06 12.06
CA ASP A 54 -3.50 4.13 12.13
C ASP A 54 -4.47 3.96 10.96
N LYS A 55 -5.49 3.14 11.17
CA LYS A 55 -6.43 2.78 10.11
C LYS A 55 -7.17 3.97 9.51
N ASP A 56 -7.44 4.99 10.32
CA ASP A 56 -8.14 6.18 9.83
C ASP A 56 -7.23 7.03 8.94
N ALA A 57 -5.95 7.14 9.30
CA ALA A 57 -4.98 7.84 8.47
C ALA A 57 -4.74 7.10 7.15
N VAL A 58 -4.67 5.76 7.19
CA VAL A 58 -4.53 4.95 5.98
C VAL A 58 -5.74 5.14 5.08
N LEU A 59 -6.95 5.12 5.64
CA LEU A 59 -8.17 5.35 4.88
C LEU A 59 -8.16 6.72 4.20
N ALA A 60 -7.78 7.77 4.94
CA ALA A 60 -7.72 9.12 4.39
C ALA A 60 -6.77 9.19 3.20
N LYS A 61 -5.59 8.57 3.30
CA LYS A 61 -4.63 8.55 2.19
C LYS A 61 -5.13 7.71 1.03
N ALA A 62 -5.79 6.59 1.31
CA ALA A 62 -6.35 5.74 0.26
C ALA A 62 -7.39 6.49 -0.57
N ILE A 63 -8.24 7.26 0.08
CA ILE A 63 -9.24 8.06 -0.60
C ILE A 63 -8.57 9.19 -1.39
N GLU A 64 -7.63 9.90 -0.78
CA GLU A 64 -6.89 10.98 -1.43
C GLU A 64 -6.19 10.51 -2.70
N LEU A 65 -5.57 9.33 -2.65
CA LEU A 65 -4.81 8.78 -3.77
C LEU A 65 -5.68 8.01 -4.77
N GLU A 66 -6.96 7.84 -4.46
CA GLU A 66 -7.92 7.14 -5.34
C GLU A 66 -7.44 5.75 -5.70
N ILE A 67 -7.05 4.96 -4.70
CA ILE A 67 -6.55 3.60 -4.95
C ILE A 67 -7.67 2.66 -5.41
N ASP A 68 -7.30 1.63 -6.16
CA ASP A 68 -8.21 0.60 -6.63
C ASP A 68 -8.16 -0.66 -5.77
N GLY A 69 -7.08 -0.86 -5.03
CA GLY A 69 -6.94 -1.99 -4.14
C GLY A 69 -5.91 -1.73 -3.05
N ILE A 70 -6.01 -2.47 -1.97
CA ILE A 70 -5.10 -2.37 -0.84
C ILE A 70 -4.75 -3.76 -0.34
N LEU A 71 -3.48 -3.95 0.00
CA LEU A 71 -2.97 -5.25 0.46
C LEU A 71 -1.98 -5.06 1.59
N SER A 72 -2.07 -5.92 2.59
CA SER A 72 -1.05 -6.03 3.61
C SER A 72 -0.53 -7.47 3.62
N HIS A 73 0.79 -7.62 3.49
CA HIS A 73 1.42 -8.94 3.39
C HIS A 73 2.33 -9.16 4.58
N ALA A 74 2.00 -10.18 5.40
CA ALA A 74 2.81 -10.63 6.54
C ALA A 74 3.03 -9.58 7.64
N VAL A 75 2.13 -8.59 7.76
CA VAL A 75 2.22 -7.56 8.81
C VAL A 75 0.86 -7.46 9.50
N ASP A 76 0.74 -8.02 10.69
CA ASP A 76 -0.53 -8.10 11.41
C ASP A 76 -1.25 -6.75 11.59
N PRO A 77 -0.59 -5.69 12.08
CA PRO A 77 -1.28 -4.40 12.20
C PRO A 77 -1.76 -3.86 10.85
N GLY A 78 -0.98 -4.11 9.79
CA GLY A 78 -1.35 -3.69 8.44
C GLY A 78 -2.55 -4.46 7.92
N VAL A 79 -2.70 -5.74 8.29
CA VAL A 79 -3.86 -6.54 7.88
C VAL A 79 -5.14 -5.94 8.40
N VAL A 80 -5.17 -5.49 9.66
CA VAL A 80 -6.34 -4.84 10.24
C VAL A 80 -6.67 -3.55 9.50
N SER A 81 -5.66 -2.72 9.23
CA SER A 81 -5.86 -1.47 8.51
C SER A 81 -6.32 -1.70 7.08
N ALA A 82 -5.72 -2.68 6.39
CA ALA A 82 -6.10 -3.00 5.01
C ALA A 82 -7.56 -3.47 4.94
N ALA A 83 -7.97 -4.34 5.86
CA ALA A 83 -9.34 -4.82 5.91
C ALA A 83 -10.33 -3.68 6.16
N TYR A 84 -9.99 -2.78 7.09
CA TYR A 84 -10.82 -1.62 7.40
C TYR A 84 -10.99 -0.72 6.17
N VAL A 85 -9.89 -0.39 5.51
CA VAL A 85 -9.91 0.48 4.33
C VAL A 85 -10.70 -0.17 3.19
N ALA A 86 -10.48 -1.45 2.94
CA ALA A 86 -11.20 -2.18 1.89
C ALA A 86 -12.71 -2.16 2.16
N GLU A 87 -13.12 -2.37 3.41
CA GLU A 87 -14.53 -2.34 3.80
C GLU A 87 -15.13 -0.96 3.57
N GLN A 88 -14.42 0.11 3.96
CA GLN A 88 -14.93 1.47 3.83
C GLN A 88 -15.00 1.92 2.37
N MET A 89 -14.13 1.42 1.52
CA MET A 89 -14.11 1.82 0.11
C MET A 89 -15.00 0.94 -0.78
N GLY A 90 -15.52 -0.13 -0.20
CA GLY A 90 -16.33 -1.05 -0.97
C GLY A 90 -15.49 -1.94 -1.84
#